data_84b568e2bed65df971a162243d6b2c85
#
_entry.id   84b568e2bed65df971a162243d6b2c85
#
_cell.length_a   1.000
_cell.length_b   1.000
_cell.length_c   1.000
_cell.angle_alpha   90.00
_cell.angle_beta   90.00
_cell.angle_gamma   90.00
#
_symmetry.space_group_name_H-M   'P 1'
#
loop_
_entity.id
_entity.type
_entity.pdbx_description
1 polymer ?
#
loop_
_entity_poly.entity_id
_entity_poly.type
_entity_poly.pdbx_seq_one_letter_code
_entity_poly.pdbx_strand_id
1 'polypeptide(L)'
;LLYGSATLGTSLLLKACGGGTGGESEPAATTTPEGSPSPEAAAPSGEAIKVGILHSLSGTMAISETTVVEAQELAIEEINAAGGVLGKPIEAVKEDGASDWPTFAEKAAKLIDQDKVVAVFGCWTSASRKAVLPVFEAKNHMLWYPLQYEGQECSKNIFYTGATPNQQIEPAVDWLLENKGKKFFLVGSDYVFPRTANTIIKEQLKVKGGETVGEDYLPLGNTEVTPIITKIKGALPDGGVIFNTLNGDSNVAFFKQIQSAGLTPDKYPVMSVSVAEEEVRQIGKEYLLGQYASWNYFQTVDTPANAKFVAAFKAKYGEDRVTNDPMEAAYISVYLWKAAVEAAGTADDLEKVRAAAIGKSFDAPGGMVEMKPNHHISKTVRIGQVNKDGLFDIVWATEGPIDPIPWNQFVPDTKGYTCDWTRTDVENPGKFKEKA
;
A
#
# COMPACT_ATOMS: atom_id res chain seq x y z
N LEU A 1 13.66 -20.13 55.14
CA LEU A 1 14.94 -20.36 55.85
C LEU A 1 16.04 -19.65 55.07
N LEU A 2 16.38 -18.52 55.41
CA LEU A 2 17.32 -17.92 56.37
C LEU A 2 18.67 -17.54 55.74
N TYR A 3 18.89 -16.22 55.76
CA TYR A 3 20.11 -15.45 56.09
C TYR A 3 21.33 -15.57 55.15
N GLY A 4 22.09 -14.55 54.86
CA GLY A 4 22.22 -13.17 55.33
C GLY A 4 23.55 -12.58 54.91
N SER A 5 23.55 -11.27 54.97
CA SER A 5 24.61 -10.33 55.37
C SER A 5 25.74 -9.93 54.42
N ALA A 6 25.68 -8.72 54.11
CA ALA A 6 26.55 -7.56 53.95
C ALA A 6 27.98 -7.63 54.52
N THR A 7 28.93 -6.94 53.79
CA THR A 7 29.93 -6.07 54.47
C THR A 7 30.46 -4.99 53.53
N LEU A 8 30.44 -3.76 54.02
CA LEU A 8 31.15 -2.57 53.56
C LEU A 8 32.68 -2.70 53.76
N GLY A 9 33.44 -1.98 52.95
CA GLY A 9 34.87 -1.75 53.18
C GLY A 9 35.36 -0.49 52.49
N THR A 10 35.39 0.58 53.23
CA THR A 10 36.05 1.88 52.96
C THR A 10 37.54 1.81 53.33
N SER A 11 38.38 2.56 52.62
CA SER A 11 39.55 3.38 53.09
C SER A 11 40.55 3.61 51.98
N LEU A 12 40.98 4.70 51.74
CA LEU A 12 41.67 5.87 52.26
C LEU A 12 42.99 6.11 51.55
N LEU A 13 43.15 7.34 51.16
CA LEU A 13 44.30 8.06 50.60
C LEU A 13 45.68 7.74 51.19
N LEU A 14 46.73 7.87 50.34
CA LEU A 14 48.01 8.48 50.74
C LEU A 14 48.74 9.15 49.57
N LYS A 15 49.11 10.42 49.78
CA LYS A 15 50.00 11.24 48.96
C LYS A 15 51.46 10.82 49.18
N ALA A 16 52.32 10.89 48.17
CA ALA A 16 53.73 11.20 48.34
C ALA A 16 54.28 11.90 47.09
N CYS A 17 54.92 13.03 47.32
CA CYS A 17 55.66 13.82 46.33
C CYS A 17 57.08 13.25 46.09
N GLY A 18 57.68 13.47 44.95
CA GLY A 18 59.09 13.30 44.68
C GLY A 18 59.44 13.55 43.24
N GLY A 19 60.12 14.63 42.92
CA GLY A 19 60.46 15.15 41.63
C GLY A 19 61.63 14.49 40.92
N GLY A 20 61.86 14.85 39.65
CA GLY A 20 63.08 14.57 38.87
C GLY A 20 62.85 14.59 37.35
N THR A 21 63.16 15.66 36.75
CA THR A 21 63.61 16.03 35.36
C THR A 21 63.89 14.92 34.36
N GLY A 22 63.37 15.11 33.12
CA GLY A 22 63.79 14.42 31.92
C GLY A 22 62.74 14.60 30.81
N GLY A 23 63.00 15.46 29.84
CA GLY A 23 62.09 15.73 28.75
C GLY A 23 62.13 14.66 27.67
N GLU A 24 60.98 14.36 27.14
CA GLU A 24 60.77 13.80 25.80
C GLU A 24 59.37 14.20 25.32
N SER A 25 59.32 14.73 24.12
CA SER A 25 58.14 15.27 23.48
C SER A 25 57.20 14.14 23.01
N GLU A 26 56.02 14.04 23.58
CA GLU A 26 54.90 13.27 23.04
C GLU A 26 54.10 14.08 22.01
N PRO A 27 53.60 13.43 20.91
CA PRO A 27 52.80 14.12 19.92
C PRO A 27 51.38 14.39 20.47
N ALA A 28 50.90 15.57 20.16
CA ALA A 28 49.56 16.06 20.55
C ALA A 28 48.43 15.12 20.09
N ALA A 29 47.63 14.64 21.05
CA ALA A 29 46.38 13.99 20.80
C ALA A 29 45.41 14.99 20.18
N THR A 30 44.99 14.74 18.95
CA THR A 30 43.91 15.45 18.30
C THR A 30 42.60 15.07 18.98
N THR A 31 42.02 15.95 19.75
CA THR A 31 40.67 15.86 20.25
C THR A 31 39.71 16.05 19.07
N THR A 32 39.05 14.97 18.64
CA THR A 32 37.90 15.02 17.75
C THR A 32 36.81 15.82 18.48
N PRO A 33 36.17 16.82 17.82
CA PRO A 33 35.04 17.50 18.44
C PRO A 33 33.87 16.49 18.58
N GLU A 34 33.42 16.29 19.81
CA GLU A 34 32.11 15.64 20.06
C GLU A 34 31.06 16.39 19.27
N GLY A 35 30.36 15.63 18.38
CA GLY A 35 29.25 16.16 17.60
C GLY A 35 28.20 16.73 18.54
N SER A 36 27.85 17.99 18.34
CA SER A 36 26.70 18.62 18.99
C SER A 36 25.46 17.73 18.78
N PRO A 37 24.67 17.46 19.82
CA PRO A 37 23.41 16.75 19.64
C PRO A 37 22.56 17.52 18.63
N SER A 38 22.01 16.81 17.64
CA SER A 38 20.97 17.37 16.74
C SER A 38 19.85 17.94 17.61
N PRO A 39 19.33 19.14 17.30
CA PRO A 39 18.23 19.69 18.05
C PRO A 39 17.06 18.72 18.04
N GLU A 40 16.62 18.26 19.20
CA GLU A 40 15.41 17.48 19.39
C GLU A 40 14.25 18.28 18.78
N ALA A 41 13.47 17.67 17.88
CA ALA A 41 12.36 18.36 17.23
C ALA A 41 11.38 18.84 18.31
N ALA A 42 11.03 20.12 18.30
CA ALA A 42 10.06 20.66 19.26
C ALA A 42 8.72 19.93 19.09
N ALA A 43 8.10 19.55 20.21
CA ALA A 43 6.78 18.93 20.18
C ALA A 43 5.78 19.86 19.46
N PRO A 44 4.90 19.30 18.61
CA PRO A 44 3.90 20.11 17.89
C PRO A 44 2.98 20.81 18.90
N SER A 45 2.53 22.02 18.57
CA SER A 45 1.72 22.86 19.45
C SER A 45 0.58 23.52 18.68
N GLY A 46 -0.50 23.87 19.39
CA GLY A 46 -1.68 24.50 18.79
C GLY A 46 -2.81 23.54 18.49
N GLU A 47 -3.85 24.04 17.80
CA GLU A 47 -5.00 23.23 17.41
C GLU A 47 -4.58 22.17 16.38
N ALA A 48 -5.01 20.93 16.60
CA ALA A 48 -4.68 19.80 15.75
C ALA A 48 -5.27 19.94 14.35
N ILE A 49 -4.55 19.45 13.35
CA ILE A 49 -5.08 19.29 11.98
C ILE A 49 -5.85 17.96 11.95
N LYS A 50 -7.17 18.03 11.75
CA LYS A 50 -8.02 16.83 11.71
C LYS A 50 -7.99 16.19 10.34
N VAL A 51 -7.75 14.88 10.30
CA VAL A 51 -7.84 14.05 9.10
C VAL A 51 -8.80 12.88 9.34
N GLY A 52 -9.51 12.45 8.31
CA GLY A 52 -10.38 11.28 8.36
C GLY A 52 -9.62 10.00 7.98
N ILE A 53 -9.91 8.91 8.66
CA ILE A 53 -9.54 7.55 8.26
C ILE A 53 -10.84 6.76 8.06
N LEU A 54 -11.10 6.32 6.82
CA LEU A 54 -12.33 5.65 6.44
C LEU A 54 -12.05 4.29 5.78
N HIS A 55 -12.16 3.23 6.56
CA HIS A 55 -11.93 1.85 6.12
C HIS A 55 -12.96 0.91 6.73
N SER A 56 -13.04 -0.34 6.22
CA SER A 56 -13.84 -1.38 6.83
C SER A 56 -13.11 -1.98 8.04
N LEU A 57 -13.57 -1.64 9.24
CA LEU A 57 -13.09 -2.23 10.49
C LEU A 57 -13.91 -3.46 10.88
N SER A 58 -15.02 -3.69 10.20
CA SER A 58 -15.93 -4.83 10.33
C SER A 58 -16.39 -5.34 8.96
N GLY A 59 -16.99 -6.55 8.94
CA GLY A 59 -17.41 -7.22 7.71
C GLY A 59 -16.28 -7.89 6.95
N THR A 60 -16.56 -8.36 5.73
CA THR A 60 -15.67 -9.24 4.95
C THR A 60 -14.33 -8.61 4.57
N MET A 61 -14.24 -7.27 4.49
CA MET A 61 -12.99 -6.57 4.15
C MET A 61 -12.12 -6.25 5.36
N ALA A 62 -12.59 -6.47 6.59
CA ALA A 62 -11.81 -6.21 7.80
C ALA A 62 -10.50 -7.03 7.85
N ILE A 63 -10.49 -8.22 7.24
CA ILE A 63 -9.29 -9.08 7.11
C ILE A 63 -8.11 -8.32 6.48
N SER A 64 -8.38 -7.41 5.56
CA SER A 64 -7.37 -6.64 4.81
C SER A 64 -7.26 -5.19 5.33
N GLU A 65 -8.39 -4.53 5.64
CA GLU A 65 -8.41 -3.08 5.87
C GLU A 65 -7.94 -2.64 7.26
N THR A 66 -8.02 -3.49 8.28
CA THR A 66 -7.58 -3.12 9.63
C THR A 66 -6.10 -2.79 9.69
N THR A 67 -5.25 -3.53 8.95
CA THR A 67 -3.80 -3.29 8.90
C THR A 67 -3.43 -2.03 8.13
N VAL A 68 -4.26 -1.63 7.18
CA VAL A 68 -4.10 -0.37 6.43
C VAL A 68 -4.29 0.83 7.36
N VAL A 69 -5.32 0.78 8.23
CA VAL A 69 -5.53 1.80 9.27
C VAL A 69 -4.33 1.88 10.21
N GLU A 70 -3.80 0.74 10.66
CA GLU A 70 -2.62 0.68 11.54
C GLU A 70 -1.39 1.34 10.89
N ALA A 71 -1.19 1.17 9.58
CA ALA A 71 -0.09 1.80 8.85
C ALA A 71 -0.28 3.34 8.72
N GLN A 72 -1.51 3.81 8.55
CA GLN A 72 -1.83 5.25 8.56
C GLN A 72 -1.60 5.85 9.95
N GLU A 73 -2.02 5.17 11.01
CA GLU A 73 -1.79 5.58 12.39
C GLU A 73 -0.29 5.63 12.75
N LEU A 74 0.48 4.65 12.27
CA LEU A 74 1.94 4.67 12.44
C LEU A 74 2.57 5.90 11.79
N ALA A 75 2.20 6.21 10.53
CA ALA A 75 2.69 7.40 9.84
C ALA A 75 2.32 8.70 10.57
N ILE A 76 1.08 8.81 11.07
CA ILE A 76 0.61 9.98 11.82
C ILE A 76 1.41 10.13 13.12
N GLU A 77 1.65 9.05 13.85
CA GLU A 77 2.44 9.10 15.09
C GLU A 77 3.89 9.52 14.85
N GLU A 78 4.53 8.95 13.81
CA GLU A 78 5.91 9.33 13.45
C GLU A 78 5.99 10.81 13.06
N ILE A 79 5.03 11.30 12.27
CA ILE A 79 4.96 12.71 11.89
C ILE A 79 4.75 13.59 13.10
N ASN A 80 3.86 13.22 14.02
CA ASN A 80 3.60 13.97 15.24
C ASN A 80 4.82 13.98 16.15
N ALA A 81 5.52 12.86 16.28
CA ALA A 81 6.78 12.78 17.03
C ALA A 81 7.89 13.66 16.42
N ALA A 82 7.87 13.87 15.10
CA ALA A 82 8.81 14.72 14.37
C ALA A 82 8.41 16.22 14.32
N GLY A 83 7.39 16.65 15.09
CA GLY A 83 6.96 18.05 15.16
C GLY A 83 5.69 18.37 14.40
N GLY A 84 4.98 17.35 13.90
CA GLY A 84 3.69 17.50 13.24
C GLY A 84 3.78 18.05 11.81
N VAL A 85 2.69 18.68 11.38
CA VAL A 85 2.57 19.35 10.07
C VAL A 85 2.39 20.86 10.31
N LEU A 86 3.24 21.68 9.72
CA LEU A 86 3.27 23.13 10.00
C LEU A 86 3.37 23.46 11.52
N GLY A 87 4.04 22.59 12.30
CA GLY A 87 4.16 22.73 13.76
C GLY A 87 2.90 22.35 14.56
N LYS A 88 1.89 21.77 13.91
CA LYS A 88 0.64 21.31 14.52
C LYS A 88 0.55 19.80 14.53
N PRO A 89 -0.01 19.16 15.60
CA PRO A 89 -0.25 17.72 15.56
C PRO A 89 -1.38 17.36 14.58
N ILE A 90 -1.30 16.14 14.03
CA ILE A 90 -2.39 15.52 13.26
C ILE A 90 -3.27 14.76 14.24
N GLU A 91 -4.59 14.96 14.15
CA GLU A 91 -5.62 14.17 14.85
C GLU A 91 -6.41 13.35 13.83
N ALA A 92 -6.40 12.02 13.99
CA ALA A 92 -7.14 11.11 13.14
C ALA A 92 -8.55 10.86 13.69
N VAL A 93 -9.57 11.13 12.88
CA VAL A 93 -10.98 10.76 13.13
C VAL A 93 -11.28 9.51 12.33
N LYS A 94 -11.53 8.38 13.02
CA LYS A 94 -11.78 7.08 12.37
C LYS A 94 -13.27 6.80 12.22
N GLU A 95 -13.64 6.28 11.04
CA GLU A 95 -14.98 5.80 10.73
C GLU A 95 -14.93 4.39 10.12
N ASP A 96 -15.85 3.54 10.56
CA ASP A 96 -16.03 2.19 10.02
C ASP A 96 -17.00 2.21 8.85
N GLY A 97 -16.52 1.83 7.66
CA GLY A 97 -17.34 1.64 6.46
C GLY A 97 -18.08 0.30 6.42
N ALA A 98 -17.81 -0.60 7.39
CA ALA A 98 -18.52 -1.86 7.66
C ALA A 98 -18.63 -2.79 6.43
N SER A 99 -17.71 -2.71 5.47
CA SER A 99 -17.77 -3.42 4.18
C SER A 99 -19.06 -3.16 3.37
N ASP A 100 -19.73 -2.03 3.65
CA ASP A 100 -20.99 -1.62 3.04
C ASP A 100 -20.83 -0.28 2.32
N TRP A 101 -21.03 -0.27 1.04
CA TRP A 101 -20.70 0.89 0.21
C TRP A 101 -21.56 2.14 0.48
N PRO A 102 -22.88 2.04 0.71
CA PRO A 102 -23.69 3.16 1.20
C PRO A 102 -23.17 3.76 2.51
N THR A 103 -22.76 2.92 3.46
CA THR A 103 -22.17 3.34 4.74
C THR A 103 -20.88 4.14 4.51
N PHE A 104 -20.03 3.76 3.58
CA PHE A 104 -18.85 4.56 3.21
C PHE A 104 -19.24 5.99 2.79
N ALA A 105 -20.26 6.15 1.94
CA ALA A 105 -20.71 7.46 1.49
C ALA A 105 -21.26 8.32 2.64
N GLU A 106 -22.04 7.73 3.54
CA GLU A 106 -22.54 8.39 4.75
C GLU A 106 -21.38 8.85 5.66
N LYS A 107 -20.43 7.96 5.94
CA LYS A 107 -19.27 8.24 6.77
C LYS A 107 -18.35 9.29 6.17
N ALA A 108 -18.14 9.26 4.86
CA ALA A 108 -17.39 10.31 4.14
C ALA A 108 -18.06 11.68 4.32
N ALA A 109 -19.39 11.77 4.16
CA ALA A 109 -20.11 13.01 4.37
C ALA A 109 -20.02 13.49 5.83
N LYS A 110 -20.10 12.58 6.82
CA LYS A 110 -19.94 12.89 8.25
C LYS A 110 -18.55 13.47 8.55
N LEU A 111 -17.49 12.82 8.10
CA LEU A 111 -16.11 13.29 8.29
C LEU A 111 -15.91 14.71 7.77
N ILE A 112 -16.47 15.01 6.59
CA ILE A 112 -16.33 16.32 5.96
C ILE A 112 -17.22 17.37 6.64
N ASP A 113 -18.52 17.08 6.84
CA ASP A 113 -19.50 18.08 7.27
C ASP A 113 -19.54 18.29 8.78
N GLN A 114 -19.35 17.24 9.57
CA GLN A 114 -19.48 17.28 11.02
C GLN A 114 -18.12 17.37 11.71
N ASP A 115 -17.20 16.45 11.35
CA ASP A 115 -15.90 16.37 11.99
C ASP A 115 -14.90 17.39 11.43
N LYS A 116 -15.20 18.01 10.26
CA LYS A 116 -14.41 19.06 9.61
C LYS A 116 -12.96 18.65 9.33
N VAL A 117 -12.77 17.42 8.87
CA VAL A 117 -11.45 16.95 8.46
C VAL A 117 -10.99 17.68 7.18
N VAL A 118 -9.67 17.89 7.03
CA VAL A 118 -9.10 18.56 5.85
C VAL A 118 -8.73 17.58 4.73
N ALA A 119 -8.60 16.30 5.03
CA ALA A 119 -8.37 15.22 4.07
C ALA A 119 -8.96 13.92 4.62
N VAL A 120 -9.29 12.98 3.74
CA VAL A 120 -9.69 11.62 4.13
C VAL A 120 -8.73 10.63 3.49
N PHE A 121 -8.21 9.69 4.29
CA PHE A 121 -7.43 8.55 3.86
C PHE A 121 -8.33 7.32 3.92
N GLY A 122 -8.52 6.62 2.79
CA GLY A 122 -9.45 5.52 2.90
C GLY A 122 -9.91 4.86 1.63
N CYS A 123 -10.85 3.99 1.86
CA CYS A 123 -11.43 2.99 0.99
C CYS A 123 -10.44 1.89 0.61
N TRP A 124 -10.97 0.71 0.40
CA TRP A 124 -10.27 -0.41 -0.25
C TRP A 124 -10.93 -0.74 -1.59
N THR A 125 -12.18 -1.19 -1.55
CA THR A 125 -12.85 -1.64 -2.77
C THR A 125 -13.10 -0.47 -3.72
N SER A 126 -12.97 -0.72 -5.03
CA SER A 126 -13.34 0.27 -6.03
C SER A 126 -14.82 0.65 -5.94
N ALA A 127 -15.65 -0.24 -5.39
CA ALA A 127 -17.06 0.06 -5.16
C ALA A 127 -17.25 1.08 -4.03
N SER A 128 -16.53 0.95 -2.90
CA SER A 128 -16.55 1.98 -1.83
C SER A 128 -16.00 3.32 -2.33
N ARG A 129 -14.86 3.32 -3.08
CA ARG A 129 -14.34 4.53 -3.69
C ARG A 129 -15.37 5.20 -4.60
N LYS A 130 -16.04 4.44 -5.47
CA LYS A 130 -17.08 4.98 -6.36
C LYS A 130 -18.32 5.47 -5.62
N ALA A 131 -18.65 4.89 -4.47
CA ALA A 131 -19.74 5.36 -3.62
C ALA A 131 -19.41 6.70 -2.94
N VAL A 132 -18.16 6.93 -2.53
CA VAL A 132 -17.74 8.18 -1.89
C VAL A 132 -17.38 9.26 -2.91
N LEU A 133 -17.00 8.93 -4.14
CA LEU A 133 -16.55 9.88 -5.16
C LEU A 133 -17.53 11.06 -5.34
N PRO A 134 -18.85 10.87 -5.52
CA PRO A 134 -19.79 11.98 -5.65
C PRO A 134 -19.81 12.92 -4.42
N VAL A 135 -19.55 12.39 -3.22
CA VAL A 135 -19.47 13.16 -1.98
C VAL A 135 -18.26 14.10 -2.02
N PHE A 136 -17.10 13.58 -2.41
CA PHE A 136 -15.87 14.36 -2.52
C PHE A 136 -15.94 15.40 -3.62
N GLU A 137 -16.52 15.06 -4.77
CA GLU A 137 -16.70 16.00 -5.89
C GLU A 137 -17.68 17.11 -5.54
N ALA A 138 -18.84 16.79 -4.97
CA ALA A 138 -19.86 17.80 -4.59
C ALA A 138 -19.36 18.78 -3.50
N LYS A 139 -18.47 18.31 -2.61
CA LYS A 139 -17.91 19.12 -1.52
C LYS A 139 -16.53 19.71 -1.87
N ASN A 140 -16.02 19.45 -3.08
CA ASN A 140 -14.67 19.79 -3.54
C ASN A 140 -13.58 19.38 -2.53
N HIS A 141 -13.76 18.24 -1.88
CA HIS A 141 -12.85 17.70 -0.86
C HIS A 141 -11.82 16.74 -1.47
N MET A 142 -10.87 16.22 -0.69
CA MET A 142 -9.85 15.30 -1.18
C MET A 142 -9.87 13.96 -0.45
N LEU A 143 -9.80 12.87 -1.24
CA LEU A 143 -9.58 11.50 -0.81
C LEU A 143 -8.17 11.06 -1.19
N TRP A 144 -7.42 10.51 -0.23
CA TRP A 144 -6.17 9.79 -0.47
C TRP A 144 -6.47 8.30 -0.45
N TYR A 145 -6.49 7.71 -1.65
CA TYR A 145 -6.90 6.32 -1.87
C TYR A 145 -5.67 5.41 -1.99
N PRO A 146 -5.40 4.53 -0.99
CA PRO A 146 -4.13 3.80 -0.89
C PRO A 146 -4.12 2.45 -1.63
N LEU A 147 -5.13 2.11 -2.41
CA LEU A 147 -5.25 0.78 -2.99
C LEU A 147 -5.04 0.76 -4.50
N GLN A 148 -4.59 -0.42 -4.98
CA GLN A 148 -4.64 -0.76 -6.40
C GLN A 148 -6.08 -0.71 -6.91
N TYR A 149 -6.25 -0.39 -8.18
CA TYR A 149 -7.57 -0.34 -8.78
C TYR A 149 -7.53 -0.62 -10.28
N GLU A 150 -8.70 -0.76 -10.88
CA GLU A 150 -8.90 -1.11 -12.29
C GLU A 150 -8.55 0.00 -13.29
N GLY A 151 -8.11 1.16 -12.81
CA GLY A 151 -8.05 2.34 -13.68
C GLY A 151 -9.44 2.80 -14.13
N GLN A 152 -9.54 3.34 -15.35
CA GLN A 152 -10.78 3.81 -15.97
C GLN A 152 -11.46 4.95 -15.19
N GLU A 153 -10.68 5.64 -14.40
CA GLU A 153 -11.08 6.77 -13.57
C GLU A 153 -9.86 7.66 -13.31
N CYS A 154 -10.08 8.96 -13.34
CA CYS A 154 -9.11 9.94 -12.93
C CYS A 154 -9.87 11.15 -12.39
N SER A 155 -10.03 11.26 -11.06
CA SER A 155 -10.74 12.36 -10.41
C SER A 155 -9.78 13.42 -9.90
N LYS A 156 -10.16 14.68 -10.04
CA LYS A 156 -9.48 15.81 -9.41
C LYS A 156 -9.45 15.71 -7.88
N ASN A 157 -10.44 15.01 -7.31
CA ASN A 157 -10.68 14.92 -5.87
C ASN A 157 -10.06 13.69 -5.21
N ILE A 158 -9.38 12.82 -5.99
CA ILE A 158 -8.75 11.61 -5.48
C ILE A 158 -7.26 11.62 -5.81
N PHE A 159 -6.44 11.35 -4.80
CA PHE A 159 -5.02 11.04 -4.92
C PHE A 159 -4.83 9.55 -4.75
N TYR A 160 -4.31 8.89 -5.78
CA TYR A 160 -4.19 7.44 -5.85
C TYR A 160 -2.76 7.03 -5.51
N THR A 161 -2.54 6.41 -4.36
CA THR A 161 -1.22 5.92 -3.93
C THR A 161 -1.03 4.43 -4.12
N GLY A 162 -2.09 3.71 -4.52
CA GLY A 162 -2.01 2.33 -5.00
C GLY A 162 -1.77 2.22 -6.51
N ALA A 163 -1.59 1.00 -7.00
CA ALA A 163 -1.25 0.70 -8.38
C ALA A 163 -2.38 0.97 -9.38
N THR A 164 -2.04 1.49 -10.54
CA THR A 164 -2.84 1.42 -11.77
C THR A 164 -2.62 0.06 -12.47
N PRO A 165 -3.47 -0.34 -13.46
CA PRO A 165 -3.32 -1.63 -14.13
C PRO A 165 -1.95 -1.88 -14.76
N ASN A 166 -1.30 -0.85 -15.35
CA ASN A 166 0.04 -0.98 -15.90
C ASN A 166 1.13 -1.14 -14.84
N GLN A 167 0.80 -0.89 -13.56
CA GLN A 167 1.69 -1.07 -12.43
C GLN A 167 1.40 -2.35 -11.63
N GLN A 168 0.51 -3.23 -12.08
CA GLN A 168 0.18 -4.49 -11.41
C GLN A 168 -0.30 -5.57 -12.38
N ILE A 169 -1.48 -5.39 -13.00
CA ILE A 169 -2.18 -6.40 -13.80
C ILE A 169 -1.43 -6.70 -15.09
N GLU A 170 -1.04 -5.66 -15.83
CA GLU A 170 -0.41 -5.81 -17.14
C GLU A 170 0.95 -6.51 -17.05
N PRO A 171 1.87 -6.12 -16.14
CA PRO A 171 3.13 -6.83 -15.95
C PRO A 171 2.94 -8.29 -15.48
N ALA A 172 1.91 -8.55 -14.63
CA ALA A 172 1.60 -9.90 -14.19
C ALA A 172 1.17 -10.80 -15.34
N VAL A 173 0.33 -10.30 -16.26
CA VAL A 173 -0.09 -11.05 -17.46
C VAL A 173 1.11 -11.33 -18.37
N ASP A 174 1.95 -10.33 -18.63
CA ASP A 174 3.14 -10.50 -19.48
C ASP A 174 4.09 -11.55 -18.87
N TRP A 175 4.41 -11.44 -17.60
CA TRP A 175 5.25 -12.40 -16.90
C TRP A 175 4.70 -13.84 -16.91
N LEU A 176 3.36 -13.98 -16.71
CA LEU A 176 2.70 -15.29 -16.75
C LEU A 176 2.76 -15.92 -18.14
N LEU A 177 2.54 -15.13 -19.21
CA LEU A 177 2.65 -15.60 -20.60
C LEU A 177 4.05 -16.12 -20.92
N GLU A 178 5.07 -15.47 -20.40
CA GLU A 178 6.48 -15.84 -20.61
C GLU A 178 6.91 -17.06 -19.78
N ASN A 179 6.40 -17.18 -18.52
CA ASN A 179 6.95 -18.13 -17.56
C ASN A 179 6.02 -19.29 -17.19
N LYS A 180 4.69 -19.19 -17.39
CA LYS A 180 3.71 -20.16 -16.89
C LYS A 180 2.79 -20.74 -17.94
N GLY A 181 2.53 -20.03 -19.04
CA GLY A 181 1.74 -20.55 -20.14
C GLY A 181 0.68 -19.58 -20.64
N LYS A 182 -0.13 -20.06 -21.61
CA LYS A 182 -1.02 -19.21 -22.39
C LYS A 182 -2.51 -19.37 -22.09
N LYS A 183 -2.90 -20.40 -21.30
CA LYS A 183 -4.30 -20.67 -20.96
C LYS A 183 -4.61 -20.12 -19.57
N PHE A 184 -5.58 -19.23 -19.48
CA PHE A 184 -5.95 -18.50 -18.27
C PHE A 184 -7.40 -18.77 -17.90
N PHE A 185 -7.64 -19.12 -16.63
CA PHE A 185 -8.95 -19.08 -16.01
C PHE A 185 -8.99 -17.88 -15.05
N LEU A 186 -9.99 -17.02 -15.21
CA LEU A 186 -10.12 -15.79 -14.40
C LEU A 186 -11.15 -16.00 -13.30
N VAL A 187 -10.79 -15.69 -12.04
CA VAL A 187 -11.68 -15.77 -10.89
C VAL A 187 -11.73 -14.41 -10.23
N GLY A 188 -12.92 -13.88 -9.95
CA GLY A 188 -13.04 -12.57 -9.32
C GLY A 188 -14.23 -12.45 -8.38
N SER A 189 -14.17 -11.46 -7.49
CA SER A 189 -15.35 -11.01 -6.75
C SER A 189 -16.31 -10.27 -7.69
N ASP A 190 -17.62 -10.36 -7.43
CA ASP A 190 -18.64 -9.79 -8.31
C ASP A 190 -18.89 -8.30 -8.00
N TYR A 191 -17.92 -7.44 -8.37
CA TYR A 191 -18.08 -5.99 -8.35
C TYR A 191 -17.13 -5.33 -9.36
N VAL A 192 -17.10 -3.99 -9.41
CA VAL A 192 -16.47 -3.22 -10.51
C VAL A 192 -14.98 -3.54 -10.71
N PHE A 193 -14.16 -3.66 -9.64
CA PHE A 193 -12.73 -3.91 -9.80
C PHE A 193 -12.43 -5.24 -10.49
N PRO A 194 -12.89 -6.42 -10.02
CA PRO A 194 -12.57 -7.69 -10.68
C PRO A 194 -13.12 -7.78 -12.10
N ARG A 195 -14.34 -7.27 -12.33
CA ARG A 195 -14.95 -7.30 -13.66
C ARG A 195 -14.17 -6.47 -14.67
N THR A 196 -13.71 -5.28 -14.29
CA THR A 196 -12.91 -4.42 -15.16
C THR A 196 -11.49 -4.95 -15.31
N ALA A 197 -10.85 -5.40 -14.22
CA ALA A 197 -9.55 -6.05 -14.25
C ALA A 197 -9.52 -7.26 -15.19
N ASN A 198 -10.51 -8.14 -15.07
CA ASN A 198 -10.64 -9.31 -15.95
C ASN A 198 -10.89 -8.91 -17.43
N THR A 199 -11.58 -7.81 -17.68
CA THR A 199 -11.73 -7.25 -19.04
C THR A 199 -10.37 -6.80 -19.57
N ILE A 200 -9.56 -6.09 -18.79
CA ILE A 200 -8.20 -5.67 -19.17
C ILE A 200 -7.34 -6.89 -19.48
N ILE A 201 -7.35 -7.91 -18.61
CA ILE A 201 -6.60 -9.16 -18.79
C ILE A 201 -7.02 -9.83 -20.13
N LYS A 202 -8.31 -9.95 -20.38
CA LYS A 202 -8.82 -10.55 -21.64
C LYS A 202 -8.35 -9.79 -22.88
N GLU A 203 -8.42 -8.47 -22.86
CA GLU A 203 -7.97 -7.65 -24.00
C GLU A 203 -6.44 -7.73 -24.18
N GLN A 204 -5.67 -7.74 -23.10
CA GLN A 204 -4.22 -7.94 -23.17
C GLN A 204 -3.86 -9.33 -23.71
N LEU A 205 -4.50 -10.40 -23.21
CA LEU A 205 -4.29 -11.77 -23.69
C LEU A 205 -4.55 -11.91 -25.19
N LYS A 206 -5.63 -11.30 -25.72
CA LYS A 206 -5.92 -11.29 -27.16
C LYS A 206 -4.77 -10.70 -27.98
N VAL A 207 -4.19 -9.58 -27.51
CA VAL A 207 -3.09 -8.90 -28.20
C VAL A 207 -1.78 -9.68 -28.08
N LYS A 208 -1.54 -10.31 -26.91
CA LYS A 208 -0.27 -10.99 -26.57
C LYS A 208 -0.27 -12.50 -26.93
N GLY A 209 -1.34 -13.03 -27.49
CA GLY A 209 -1.45 -14.43 -27.91
C GLY A 209 -1.68 -15.42 -26.80
N GLY A 210 -2.31 -14.98 -25.70
CA GLY A 210 -2.88 -15.82 -24.65
C GLY A 210 -4.35 -16.16 -24.92
N GLU A 211 -4.91 -17.04 -24.10
CA GLU A 211 -6.28 -17.54 -24.21
C GLU A 211 -6.98 -17.49 -22.84
N THR A 212 -8.16 -16.89 -22.77
CA THR A 212 -9.05 -17.02 -21.62
C THR A 212 -9.95 -18.24 -21.84
N VAL A 213 -9.69 -19.33 -21.09
CA VAL A 213 -10.44 -20.60 -21.20
C VAL A 213 -11.67 -20.64 -20.30
N GLY A 214 -11.81 -19.69 -19.37
CA GLY A 214 -12.98 -19.56 -18.51
C GLY A 214 -12.87 -18.32 -17.63
N GLU A 215 -14.02 -17.92 -17.12
CA GLU A 215 -14.17 -16.78 -16.21
C GLU A 215 -15.36 -17.03 -15.29
N ASP A 216 -15.19 -16.76 -14.00
CA ASP A 216 -16.28 -16.87 -13.03
C ASP A 216 -16.16 -15.85 -11.90
N TYR A 217 -17.29 -15.54 -11.28
CA TYR A 217 -17.38 -14.53 -10.25
C TYR A 217 -18.11 -15.04 -9.02
N LEU A 218 -17.64 -14.58 -7.86
CA LEU A 218 -18.21 -14.88 -6.55
C LEU A 218 -18.68 -13.58 -5.90
N PRO A 219 -19.92 -13.49 -5.38
CA PRO A 219 -20.31 -12.34 -4.59
C PRO A 219 -19.28 -12.05 -3.48
N LEU A 220 -18.98 -10.78 -3.24
CA LEU A 220 -18.00 -10.38 -2.23
C LEU A 220 -18.37 -10.96 -0.86
N GLY A 221 -17.39 -11.63 -0.21
CA GLY A 221 -17.59 -12.31 1.07
C GLY A 221 -18.25 -13.70 0.98
N ASN A 222 -18.66 -14.15 -0.21
CA ASN A 222 -19.17 -15.51 -0.36
C ASN A 222 -18.01 -16.52 -0.34
N THR A 223 -18.22 -17.66 0.32
CA THR A 223 -17.22 -18.72 0.51
C THR A 223 -17.53 -20.02 -0.24
N GLU A 224 -18.62 -20.05 -1.02
CA GLU A 224 -19.04 -21.22 -1.80
C GLU A 224 -18.26 -21.32 -3.12
N VAL A 225 -16.97 -21.69 -3.03
CA VAL A 225 -16.03 -21.73 -4.16
C VAL A 225 -16.00 -23.05 -4.91
N THR A 226 -16.66 -24.10 -4.40
CA THR A 226 -16.66 -25.46 -5.02
C THR A 226 -17.07 -25.47 -6.50
N PRO A 227 -18.11 -24.70 -6.94
CA PRO A 227 -18.49 -24.66 -8.34
C PRO A 227 -17.38 -24.07 -9.23
N ILE A 228 -16.66 -23.06 -8.72
CA ILE A 228 -15.56 -22.41 -9.44
C ILE A 228 -14.39 -23.40 -9.61
N ILE A 229 -14.01 -24.12 -8.53
CA ILE A 229 -12.96 -25.14 -8.58
C ILE A 229 -13.30 -26.24 -9.60
N THR A 230 -14.56 -26.65 -9.66
CA THR A 230 -15.02 -27.64 -10.67
C THR A 230 -14.88 -27.11 -12.09
N LYS A 231 -15.24 -25.85 -12.34
CA LYS A 231 -15.08 -25.20 -13.65
C LYS A 231 -13.60 -25.07 -14.04
N ILE A 232 -12.73 -24.68 -13.09
CA ILE A 232 -11.28 -24.61 -13.33
C ILE A 232 -10.73 -25.96 -13.78
N LYS A 233 -11.06 -27.05 -13.07
CA LYS A 233 -10.60 -28.41 -13.43
C LYS A 233 -11.11 -28.84 -14.81
N GLY A 234 -12.35 -28.48 -15.16
CA GLY A 234 -12.94 -28.77 -16.47
C GLY A 234 -12.30 -27.96 -17.61
N ALA A 235 -11.99 -26.69 -17.39
CA ALA A 235 -11.40 -25.81 -18.38
C ALA A 235 -9.87 -26.00 -18.53
N LEU A 236 -9.19 -26.43 -17.49
CA LEU A 236 -7.74 -26.64 -17.43
C LEU A 236 -7.38 -28.07 -17.03
N PRO A 237 -7.78 -29.12 -17.80
CA PRO A 237 -7.57 -30.51 -17.41
C PRO A 237 -6.06 -30.87 -17.30
N ASP A 238 -5.24 -30.22 -18.13
CA ASP A 238 -3.79 -30.43 -18.17
C ASP A 238 -3.00 -29.39 -17.37
N GLY A 239 -3.68 -28.48 -16.69
CA GLY A 239 -3.08 -27.35 -15.97
C GLY A 239 -3.18 -26.05 -16.76
N GLY A 240 -2.80 -24.95 -16.13
CA GLY A 240 -2.82 -23.61 -16.69
C GLY A 240 -2.91 -22.55 -15.59
N VAL A 241 -2.88 -21.29 -15.99
CA VAL A 241 -2.86 -20.15 -15.10
C VAL A 241 -4.24 -19.87 -14.51
N ILE A 242 -4.30 -19.65 -13.23
CA ILE A 242 -5.48 -19.08 -12.55
C ILE A 242 -5.13 -17.63 -12.17
N PHE A 243 -5.87 -16.66 -12.72
CA PHE A 243 -5.70 -15.27 -12.34
C PHE A 243 -6.78 -14.89 -11.33
N ASN A 244 -6.36 -14.55 -10.11
CA ASN A 244 -7.22 -14.34 -8.96
C ASN A 244 -7.40 -12.85 -8.67
N THR A 245 -8.63 -12.36 -8.85
CA THR A 245 -9.08 -11.01 -8.48
C THR A 245 -10.15 -11.03 -7.36
N LEU A 246 -10.21 -12.13 -6.57
CA LEU A 246 -11.05 -12.20 -5.37
C LEU A 246 -10.53 -11.25 -4.29
N ASN A 247 -11.45 -10.74 -3.46
CA ASN A 247 -11.16 -9.88 -2.32
C ASN A 247 -11.82 -10.41 -1.04
N GLY A 248 -11.25 -10.06 0.12
CA GLY A 248 -11.79 -10.39 1.43
C GLY A 248 -11.79 -11.89 1.73
N ASP A 249 -12.72 -12.32 2.59
CA ASP A 249 -12.81 -13.69 3.13
C ASP A 249 -12.96 -14.78 2.07
N SER A 250 -13.44 -14.44 0.87
CA SER A 250 -13.54 -15.39 -0.24
C SER A 250 -12.21 -16.05 -0.57
N ASN A 251 -11.08 -15.34 -0.39
CA ASN A 251 -9.73 -15.88 -0.61
C ASN A 251 -9.40 -17.02 0.36
N VAL A 252 -9.88 -16.97 1.60
CA VAL A 252 -9.64 -18.03 2.60
C VAL A 252 -10.22 -19.35 2.11
N ALA A 253 -11.48 -19.35 1.67
CA ALA A 253 -12.14 -20.53 1.14
C ALA A 253 -11.48 -21.01 -0.18
N PHE A 254 -11.16 -20.06 -1.05
CA PHE A 254 -10.58 -20.36 -2.37
C PHE A 254 -9.24 -21.10 -2.26
N PHE A 255 -8.27 -20.60 -1.51
CA PHE A 255 -6.95 -21.24 -1.40
C PHE A 255 -7.00 -22.57 -0.66
N LYS A 256 -7.83 -22.69 0.38
CA LYS A 256 -8.03 -23.98 1.05
C LYS A 256 -8.62 -25.05 0.10
N GLN A 257 -9.56 -24.67 -0.74
CA GLN A 257 -10.15 -25.59 -1.71
C GLN A 257 -9.25 -25.87 -2.92
N ILE A 258 -8.47 -24.90 -3.41
CA ILE A 258 -7.45 -25.11 -4.44
C ILE A 258 -6.50 -26.24 -4.00
N GLN A 259 -5.96 -26.15 -2.78
CA GLN A 259 -5.06 -27.18 -2.24
C GLN A 259 -5.77 -28.52 -2.07
N SER A 260 -6.97 -28.53 -1.45
CA SER A 260 -7.74 -29.77 -1.21
C SER A 260 -8.16 -30.46 -2.50
N ALA A 261 -8.33 -29.71 -3.59
CA ALA A 261 -8.66 -30.23 -4.91
C ALA A 261 -7.42 -30.74 -5.69
N GLY A 262 -6.21 -30.63 -5.11
CA GLY A 262 -4.95 -31.06 -5.71
C GLY A 262 -4.48 -30.14 -6.85
N LEU A 263 -4.89 -28.88 -6.88
CA LEU A 263 -4.45 -27.87 -7.84
C LEU A 263 -3.12 -27.26 -7.35
N THR A 264 -2.01 -27.94 -7.65
CA THR A 264 -0.68 -27.55 -7.16
C THR A 264 -0.10 -26.37 -7.94
N PRO A 265 0.76 -25.53 -7.33
CA PRO A 265 1.36 -24.34 -7.97
C PRO A 265 2.13 -24.65 -9.25
N ASP A 266 2.76 -25.82 -9.35
CA ASP A 266 3.53 -26.23 -10.53
C ASP A 266 2.63 -26.41 -11.76
N LYS A 267 1.42 -26.93 -11.55
CA LYS A 267 0.47 -27.24 -12.62
C LYS A 267 -0.61 -26.15 -12.79
N TYR A 268 -0.98 -25.52 -11.67
CA TYR A 268 -2.00 -24.49 -11.59
C TYR A 268 -1.45 -23.27 -10.81
N PRO A 269 -0.51 -22.52 -11.40
CA PRO A 269 -0.04 -21.28 -10.78
C PRO A 269 -1.19 -20.30 -10.64
N VAL A 270 -1.42 -19.82 -9.41
CA VAL A 270 -2.36 -18.73 -9.12
C VAL A 270 -1.56 -17.45 -9.03
N MET A 271 -1.96 -16.44 -9.82
CA MET A 271 -1.49 -15.06 -9.68
C MET A 271 -2.58 -14.22 -9.03
N SER A 272 -2.27 -13.62 -7.88
CA SER A 272 -3.20 -12.78 -7.13
C SER A 272 -2.84 -11.30 -7.23
N VAL A 273 -3.84 -10.43 -7.18
CA VAL A 273 -3.71 -8.97 -7.17
C VAL A 273 -4.43 -8.32 -5.97
N SER A 274 -4.88 -9.14 -5.01
CA SER A 274 -5.51 -8.71 -3.76
C SER A 274 -5.20 -9.68 -2.61
N VAL A 275 -4.08 -10.41 -2.71
CA VAL A 275 -3.55 -11.27 -1.64
C VAL A 275 -2.09 -10.90 -1.45
N ALA A 276 -1.74 -10.51 -0.25
CA ALA A 276 -0.40 -10.12 0.16
C ALA A 276 -0.03 -10.80 1.48
N GLU A 277 1.00 -10.37 2.17
CA GLU A 277 1.53 -11.03 3.38
C GLU A 277 0.48 -11.19 4.48
N GLU A 278 -0.40 -10.20 4.68
CA GLU A 278 -1.43 -10.28 5.72
C GLU A 278 -2.46 -11.36 5.41
N GLU A 279 -2.92 -11.43 4.16
CA GLU A 279 -3.84 -12.50 3.73
C GLU A 279 -3.17 -13.88 3.83
N VAL A 280 -1.88 -14.00 3.44
CA VAL A 280 -1.12 -15.25 3.60
C VAL A 280 -1.05 -15.67 5.07
N ARG A 281 -0.81 -14.71 6.00
CA ARG A 281 -0.75 -14.95 7.43
C ARG A 281 -2.10 -15.45 7.98
N GLN A 282 -3.21 -14.89 7.52
CA GLN A 282 -4.55 -15.23 8.01
C GLN A 282 -5.12 -16.49 7.36
N ILE A 283 -4.85 -16.74 6.08
CA ILE A 283 -5.30 -17.94 5.36
C ILE A 283 -4.54 -19.18 5.84
N GLY A 284 -3.23 -19.02 6.11
CA GLY A 284 -2.27 -20.06 6.38
C GLY A 284 -1.32 -20.28 5.21
N LYS A 285 -0.04 -20.06 5.44
CA LYS A 285 1.02 -20.11 4.41
C LYS A 285 1.08 -21.45 3.65
N GLU A 286 0.71 -22.53 4.32
CA GLU A 286 0.66 -23.88 3.74
C GLU A 286 -0.31 -24.01 2.56
N TYR A 287 -1.36 -23.15 2.52
CA TYR A 287 -2.33 -23.15 1.44
C TYR A 287 -1.89 -22.32 0.21
N LEU A 288 -0.91 -21.44 0.39
CA LEU A 288 -0.44 -20.52 -0.65
C LEU A 288 1.01 -20.78 -1.09
N LEU A 289 1.74 -21.65 -0.40
CA LEU A 289 3.15 -21.93 -0.70
C LEU A 289 3.38 -22.18 -2.20
N GLY A 290 4.26 -21.38 -2.81
CA GLY A 290 4.58 -21.47 -4.23
C GLY A 290 3.64 -20.72 -5.17
N GLN A 291 2.53 -20.15 -4.69
CA GLN A 291 1.64 -19.30 -5.48
C GLN A 291 2.22 -17.87 -5.61
N TYR A 292 1.65 -17.05 -6.50
CA TYR A 292 2.22 -15.77 -6.90
C TYR A 292 1.29 -14.61 -6.57
N ALA A 293 1.89 -13.43 -6.37
CA ALA A 293 1.19 -12.17 -6.32
C ALA A 293 1.94 -11.08 -7.08
N SER A 294 1.20 -10.11 -7.63
CA SER A 294 1.76 -8.92 -8.26
C SER A 294 1.41 -7.69 -7.43
N TRP A 295 2.44 -6.98 -6.97
CA TRP A 295 2.35 -5.80 -6.12
C TRP A 295 3.47 -4.80 -6.44
N ASN A 296 3.49 -3.68 -5.73
CA ASN A 296 4.59 -2.71 -5.82
C ASN A 296 5.56 -2.84 -4.62
N TYR A 297 5.11 -3.46 -3.55
CA TYR A 297 5.90 -3.69 -2.35
C TYR A 297 5.65 -5.11 -1.81
N PHE A 298 6.69 -5.71 -1.24
CA PHE A 298 6.65 -6.87 -0.37
C PHE A 298 7.52 -6.60 0.85
N GLN A 299 7.20 -7.18 2.01
CA GLN A 299 7.99 -7.01 3.23
C GLN A 299 9.47 -7.35 3.03
N THR A 300 9.79 -8.21 2.08
CA THR A 300 11.14 -8.68 1.75
C THR A 300 11.96 -7.69 0.89
N VAL A 301 11.42 -6.53 0.55
CA VAL A 301 12.19 -5.49 -0.16
C VAL A 301 13.37 -5.03 0.68
N ASP A 302 14.57 -5.09 0.10
CA ASP A 302 15.83 -4.73 0.76
C ASP A 302 16.17 -3.25 0.53
N THR A 303 15.59 -2.38 1.38
CA THR A 303 15.92 -0.95 1.44
C THR A 303 16.04 -0.49 2.89
N PRO A 304 16.88 0.53 3.20
CA PRO A 304 16.94 1.11 4.54
C PRO A 304 15.60 1.68 5.03
N ALA A 305 14.80 2.24 4.13
CA ALA A 305 13.46 2.76 4.44
C ALA A 305 12.53 1.62 4.86
N ASN A 306 12.55 0.49 4.14
CA ASN A 306 11.77 -0.69 4.49
C ASN A 306 12.17 -1.27 5.85
N ALA A 307 13.47 -1.40 6.11
CA ALA A 307 13.95 -1.92 7.39
C ALA A 307 13.40 -1.10 8.58
N LYS A 308 13.34 0.23 8.44
CA LYS A 308 12.76 1.14 9.45
C LYS A 308 11.24 0.94 9.59
N PHE A 309 10.52 0.91 8.47
CA PHE A 309 9.07 0.74 8.44
C PHE A 309 8.64 -0.58 9.09
N VAL A 310 9.26 -1.69 8.70
CA VAL A 310 8.98 -3.02 9.27
C VAL A 310 9.30 -3.07 10.76
N ALA A 311 10.45 -2.52 11.18
CA ALA A 311 10.82 -2.49 12.59
C ALA A 311 9.85 -1.64 13.42
N ALA A 312 9.47 -0.45 12.95
CA ALA A 312 8.52 0.43 13.63
C ALA A 312 7.13 -0.20 13.74
N PHE A 313 6.64 -0.82 12.65
CA PHE A 313 5.35 -1.49 12.64
C PHE A 313 5.32 -2.66 13.63
N LYS A 314 6.32 -3.52 13.60
CA LYS A 314 6.43 -4.66 14.53
C LYS A 314 6.58 -4.23 15.99
N ALA A 315 7.38 -3.21 16.26
CA ALA A 315 7.55 -2.67 17.61
C ALA A 315 6.23 -2.18 18.21
N LYS A 316 5.34 -1.61 17.38
CA LYS A 316 4.04 -1.10 17.83
C LYS A 316 2.95 -2.18 17.90
N TYR A 317 2.88 -3.06 16.91
CA TYR A 317 1.73 -3.95 16.73
C TYR A 317 2.05 -5.44 17.02
N GLY A 318 3.32 -5.80 17.18
CA GLY A 318 3.78 -7.15 17.54
C GLY A 318 4.77 -7.74 16.54
N GLU A 319 5.70 -8.57 17.05
CA GLU A 319 6.78 -9.16 16.26
C GLU A 319 6.31 -10.17 15.20
N ASP A 320 5.15 -10.77 15.39
CA ASP A 320 4.51 -11.71 14.48
C ASP A 320 3.73 -11.03 13.34
N ARG A 321 3.63 -9.70 13.38
CA ARG A 321 2.93 -8.92 12.37
C ARG A 321 3.78 -8.77 11.10
N VAL A 322 3.09 -8.60 9.99
CA VAL A 322 3.70 -8.41 8.66
C VAL A 322 3.30 -7.06 8.07
N THR A 323 4.10 -6.59 7.11
CA THR A 323 3.79 -5.43 6.28
C THR A 323 3.51 -5.88 4.85
N ASN A 324 2.69 -5.14 4.11
CA ASN A 324 2.31 -5.44 2.73
C ASN A 324 2.11 -4.18 1.89
N ASP A 325 1.86 -4.34 0.60
CA ASP A 325 1.69 -3.22 -0.35
C ASP A 325 0.55 -2.24 0.05
N PRO A 326 -0.68 -2.68 0.41
CA PRO A 326 -1.72 -1.77 0.86
C PRO A 326 -1.32 -0.93 2.09
N MET A 327 -0.58 -1.51 3.02
CA MET A 327 -0.06 -0.81 4.19
C MET A 327 1.00 0.23 3.80
N GLU A 328 1.93 -0.15 2.91
CA GLU A 328 2.95 0.77 2.38
C GLU A 328 2.31 1.93 1.64
N ALA A 329 1.34 1.66 0.77
CA ALA A 329 0.63 2.70 0.02
C ALA A 329 -0.16 3.65 0.92
N ALA A 330 -0.71 3.14 2.02
CA ALA A 330 -1.39 3.93 3.05
C ALA A 330 -0.40 4.81 3.83
N TYR A 331 0.74 4.27 4.22
CA TYR A 331 1.83 5.01 4.85
C TYR A 331 2.34 6.14 3.93
N ILE A 332 2.58 5.85 2.65
CA ILE A 332 2.95 6.82 1.62
C ILE A 332 1.92 7.95 1.52
N SER A 333 0.62 7.63 1.55
CA SER A 333 -0.45 8.61 1.38
C SER A 333 -0.40 9.73 2.41
N VAL A 334 -0.11 9.39 3.67
CA VAL A 334 -0.01 10.36 4.78
C VAL A 334 1.24 11.23 4.61
N TYR A 335 2.38 10.66 4.23
CA TYR A 335 3.61 11.42 4.01
C TYR A 335 3.55 12.34 2.80
N LEU A 336 2.95 11.90 1.70
CA LEU A 336 2.75 12.76 0.52
C LEU A 336 1.75 13.89 0.79
N TRP A 337 0.68 13.62 1.53
CA TRP A 337 -0.24 14.66 2.00
C TRP A 337 0.48 15.68 2.89
N LYS A 338 1.26 15.22 3.87
CA LYS A 338 2.10 16.10 4.69
C LYS A 338 2.98 17.00 3.83
N ALA A 339 3.72 16.42 2.89
CA ALA A 339 4.59 17.18 1.99
C ALA A 339 3.84 18.22 1.14
N ALA A 340 2.61 17.88 0.72
CA ALA A 340 1.74 18.80 -0.02
C ALA A 340 1.27 19.97 0.86
N VAL A 341 0.82 19.70 2.10
CA VAL A 341 0.37 20.71 3.06
C VAL A 341 1.51 21.67 3.43
N GLU A 342 2.70 21.12 3.70
CA GLU A 342 3.88 21.94 4.03
C GLU A 342 4.30 22.84 2.86
N ALA A 343 4.27 22.31 1.63
CA ALA A 343 4.56 23.11 0.43
C ALA A 343 3.49 24.17 0.14
N ALA A 344 2.21 23.86 0.44
CA ALA A 344 1.12 24.82 0.32
C ALA A 344 1.13 25.89 1.42
N GLY A 345 1.78 25.62 2.56
CA GLY A 345 1.79 26.48 3.75
C GLY A 345 0.44 26.52 4.49
N THR A 346 -0.47 25.62 4.16
CA THR A 346 -1.82 25.54 4.73
C THR A 346 -2.40 24.15 4.56
N ALA A 347 -3.23 23.71 5.51
CA ALA A 347 -4.02 22.48 5.40
C ALA A 347 -5.47 22.77 4.93
N ASP A 348 -5.96 23.99 5.10
CA ASP A 348 -7.37 24.35 4.90
C ASP A 348 -7.69 24.77 3.46
N ASP A 349 -6.71 25.28 2.71
CA ASP A 349 -6.87 25.65 1.31
C ASP A 349 -6.63 24.44 0.40
N LEU A 350 -7.68 23.67 0.19
CA LEU A 350 -7.62 22.40 -0.54
C LEU A 350 -7.11 22.53 -1.98
N GLU A 351 -7.37 23.68 -2.65
CA GLU A 351 -6.86 23.91 -4.01
C GLU A 351 -5.33 24.10 -4.00
N LYS A 352 -4.81 24.85 -3.02
CA LYS A 352 -3.35 24.98 -2.88
C LYS A 352 -2.68 23.65 -2.52
N VAL A 353 -3.27 22.88 -1.59
CA VAL A 353 -2.74 21.56 -1.21
C VAL A 353 -2.74 20.62 -2.42
N ARG A 354 -3.82 20.59 -3.19
CA ARG A 354 -3.97 19.78 -4.40
C ARG A 354 -2.90 20.12 -5.44
N ALA A 355 -2.72 21.41 -5.72
CA ALA A 355 -1.69 21.86 -6.66
C ALA A 355 -0.27 21.57 -6.15
N ALA A 356 -0.04 21.73 -4.85
CA ALA A 356 1.27 21.47 -4.24
C ALA A 356 1.61 19.98 -4.11
N ALA A 357 0.65 19.07 -4.21
CA ALA A 357 0.88 17.64 -4.17
C ALA A 357 1.63 17.13 -5.41
N ILE A 358 1.38 17.74 -6.57
CA ILE A 358 2.00 17.32 -7.83
C ILE A 358 3.51 17.53 -7.77
N GLY A 359 4.27 16.51 -8.17
CA GLY A 359 5.74 16.47 -8.12
C GLY A 359 6.32 16.21 -6.73
N LYS A 360 5.49 15.99 -5.69
CA LYS A 360 6.02 15.56 -4.39
C LYS A 360 6.51 14.13 -4.46
N SER A 361 7.68 13.92 -3.87
CA SER A 361 8.35 12.62 -3.81
C SER A 361 8.50 12.17 -2.36
N PHE A 362 8.57 10.87 -2.17
CA PHE A 362 8.84 10.24 -0.88
C PHE A 362 9.73 9.02 -1.07
N ASP A 363 10.77 8.90 -0.23
CA ASP A 363 11.61 7.70 -0.14
C ASP A 363 10.88 6.65 0.68
N ALA A 364 10.01 5.92 -0.01
CA ALA A 364 9.09 4.96 0.58
C ALA A 364 9.78 3.60 0.86
N PRO A 365 9.18 2.73 1.71
CA PRO A 365 9.70 1.38 1.94
C PRO A 365 9.97 0.60 0.65
N GLY A 366 9.10 0.67 -0.33
CA GLY A 366 9.25 0.02 -1.65
C GLY A 366 10.19 0.73 -2.62
N GLY A 367 10.73 1.88 -2.26
CA GLY A 367 11.57 2.75 -3.08
C GLY A 367 10.92 4.11 -3.38
N MET A 368 11.63 4.95 -4.11
CA MET A 368 11.18 6.31 -4.41
C MET A 368 9.85 6.33 -5.16
N VAL A 369 8.93 7.15 -4.70
CA VAL A 369 7.64 7.45 -5.36
C VAL A 369 7.51 8.93 -5.63
N GLU A 370 6.73 9.31 -6.65
CA GLU A 370 6.46 10.70 -7.01
C GLU A 370 4.99 10.85 -7.44
N MET A 371 4.30 11.86 -6.91
CA MET A 371 2.95 12.23 -7.32
C MET A 371 2.96 12.88 -8.70
N LYS A 372 2.31 12.26 -9.66
CA LYS A 372 2.24 12.73 -11.05
C LYS A 372 1.06 13.68 -11.29
N PRO A 373 1.06 14.43 -12.41
CA PRO A 373 -0.03 15.37 -12.76
C PRO A 373 -1.42 14.74 -12.83
N ASN A 374 -1.52 13.42 -12.99
CA ASN A 374 -2.79 12.68 -12.98
C ASN A 374 -3.24 12.23 -11.58
N HIS A 375 -2.64 12.77 -10.51
CA HIS A 375 -2.89 12.43 -9.11
C HIS A 375 -2.62 10.96 -8.73
N HIS A 376 -1.79 10.27 -9.49
CA HIS A 376 -1.29 8.94 -9.18
C HIS A 376 0.21 8.99 -8.91
N ILE A 377 0.77 7.94 -8.30
CA ILE A 377 2.20 7.89 -8.01
C ILE A 377 2.94 6.91 -8.93
N SER A 378 4.19 7.24 -9.26
CA SER A 378 5.11 6.28 -9.88
C SER A 378 5.51 5.21 -8.86
N LYS A 379 5.56 3.94 -9.28
CA LYS A 379 5.91 2.81 -8.40
C LYS A 379 6.73 1.75 -9.14
N THR A 380 7.62 1.07 -8.42
CA THR A 380 8.30 -0.14 -8.90
C THR A 380 7.33 -1.31 -8.85
N VAL A 381 7.22 -2.07 -9.94
CA VAL A 381 6.36 -3.26 -9.99
C VAL A 381 7.16 -4.50 -9.62
N ARG A 382 6.55 -5.39 -8.85
CA ARG A 382 7.17 -6.64 -8.40
C ARG A 382 6.21 -7.82 -8.54
N ILE A 383 6.76 -8.99 -8.84
CA ILE A 383 6.07 -10.26 -8.73
C ILE A 383 6.78 -11.07 -7.65
N GLY A 384 6.01 -11.52 -6.68
CA GLY A 384 6.48 -12.33 -5.57
C GLY A 384 5.90 -13.74 -5.62
N GLN A 385 6.67 -14.72 -5.13
CA GLN A 385 6.22 -16.07 -4.90
C GLN A 385 6.19 -16.36 -3.41
N VAL A 386 5.10 -16.89 -2.90
CA VAL A 386 4.95 -17.23 -1.47
C VAL A 386 5.97 -18.29 -1.07
N ASN A 387 6.78 -17.99 -0.08
CA ASN A 387 7.84 -18.84 0.45
C ASN A 387 7.40 -19.60 1.72
N LYS A 388 8.29 -20.44 2.24
CA LYS A 388 8.06 -21.28 3.44
C LYS A 388 7.78 -20.47 4.72
N ASP A 389 8.18 -19.21 4.75
CA ASP A 389 8.02 -18.34 5.91
C ASP A 389 6.69 -17.57 5.88
N GLY A 390 5.94 -17.69 4.77
CA GLY A 390 4.67 -16.99 4.53
C GLY A 390 4.86 -15.56 4.03
N LEU A 391 6.07 -15.24 3.60
CA LEU A 391 6.43 -14.00 2.93
C LEU A 391 6.57 -14.27 1.42
N PHE A 392 7.03 -13.27 0.67
CA PHE A 392 7.23 -13.40 -0.77
C PHE A 392 8.70 -13.27 -1.15
N ASP A 393 9.21 -14.24 -1.92
CA ASP A 393 10.46 -14.09 -2.66
C ASP A 393 10.18 -13.32 -3.95
N ILE A 394 10.85 -12.20 -4.16
CA ILE A 394 10.68 -11.39 -5.36
C ILE A 394 11.34 -12.12 -6.53
N VAL A 395 10.51 -12.58 -7.48
CA VAL A 395 10.95 -13.36 -8.64
C VAL A 395 11.10 -12.51 -9.90
N TRP A 396 10.52 -11.31 -9.90
CA TRP A 396 10.63 -10.33 -10.98
C TRP A 396 10.34 -8.92 -10.46
N ALA A 397 10.98 -7.93 -11.05
CA ALA A 397 10.70 -6.52 -10.79
C ALA A 397 11.05 -5.66 -12.02
N THR A 398 10.42 -4.48 -12.14
CA THR A 398 10.89 -3.42 -13.03
C THR A 398 12.24 -2.87 -12.54
N GLU A 399 13.07 -2.32 -13.44
CA GLU A 399 14.36 -1.70 -13.07
C GLU A 399 14.22 -0.51 -12.12
N GLY A 400 13.03 0.10 -12.09
CA GLY A 400 12.71 1.24 -11.23
C GLY A 400 11.21 1.57 -11.29
N PRO A 401 10.80 2.70 -10.69
CA PRO A 401 9.42 3.13 -10.72
C PRO A 401 8.97 3.46 -12.15
N ILE A 402 7.78 3.01 -12.51
CA ILE A 402 7.12 3.33 -13.77
C ILE A 402 5.94 4.29 -13.54
N ASP A 403 5.65 5.13 -14.52
CA ASP A 403 4.57 6.10 -14.44
C ASP A 403 3.18 5.42 -14.52
N PRO A 404 2.21 5.93 -13.76
CA PRO A 404 0.85 5.40 -13.76
C PRO A 404 0.08 5.78 -15.02
N ILE A 405 -0.67 4.81 -15.57
CA ILE A 405 -1.55 5.00 -16.72
C ILE A 405 -2.99 4.66 -16.29
N PRO A 406 -3.79 5.67 -15.86
CA PRO A 406 -5.15 5.41 -15.35
C PRO A 406 -6.12 4.96 -16.45
N TRP A 407 -5.95 5.41 -17.71
CA TRP A 407 -6.77 4.98 -18.84
C TRP A 407 -6.08 3.83 -19.57
N ASN A 408 -6.60 2.62 -19.41
CA ASN A 408 -5.98 1.40 -19.93
C ASN A 408 -5.85 1.43 -21.46
N GLN A 409 -4.70 0.96 -21.98
CA GLN A 409 -4.36 1.02 -23.39
C GLN A 409 -4.74 -0.26 -24.19
N PHE A 410 -5.14 -1.32 -23.52
CA PHE A 410 -5.67 -2.53 -24.18
C PHE A 410 -7.17 -2.44 -24.42
N VAL A 411 -7.91 -1.79 -23.51
CA VAL A 411 -9.37 -1.64 -23.62
C VAL A 411 -9.72 -0.63 -24.72
N PRO A 412 -10.50 -1.02 -25.77
CA PRO A 412 -10.78 -0.15 -26.92
C PRO A 412 -11.38 1.21 -26.56
N ASP A 413 -12.29 1.26 -25.57
CA ASP A 413 -13.02 2.48 -25.18
C ASP A 413 -12.14 3.52 -24.44
N THR A 414 -10.96 3.10 -24.01
CA THR A 414 -10.04 3.97 -23.24
C THR A 414 -8.67 4.11 -23.87
N LYS A 415 -8.40 3.34 -24.91
CA LYS A 415 -7.14 3.41 -25.65
C LYS A 415 -6.88 4.81 -26.20
N GLY A 416 -5.68 5.33 -25.92
CA GLY A 416 -5.22 6.65 -26.34
C GLY A 416 -5.72 7.80 -25.46
N TYR A 417 -6.51 7.53 -24.42
CA TYR A 417 -6.83 8.55 -23.42
C TYR A 417 -5.72 8.67 -22.39
N THR A 418 -5.58 9.89 -21.85
CA THR A 418 -4.70 10.26 -20.75
C THR A 418 -5.42 11.16 -19.75
N CYS A 419 -4.75 11.48 -18.65
CA CYS A 419 -5.21 12.37 -17.60
C CYS A 419 -4.05 13.25 -17.12
N ASP A 420 -4.29 14.56 -16.99
CA ASP A 420 -3.33 15.52 -16.49
C ASP A 420 -4.07 16.74 -15.93
N TRP A 421 -4.10 16.90 -14.62
CA TRP A 421 -4.80 17.98 -13.92
C TRP A 421 -4.08 19.33 -14.00
N THR A 422 -2.88 19.39 -14.58
CA THR A 422 -2.19 20.67 -14.86
C THR A 422 -2.59 21.28 -16.20
N ARG A 423 -3.31 20.56 -17.05
CA ARG A 423 -3.74 21.00 -18.37
C ARG A 423 -4.91 21.98 -18.27
N THR A 424 -4.74 23.15 -18.84
CA THR A 424 -5.77 24.21 -18.92
C THR A 424 -6.30 24.41 -20.35
N ASP A 425 -5.70 23.73 -21.32
CA ASP A 425 -5.99 23.84 -22.75
C ASP A 425 -6.89 22.71 -23.28
N VAL A 426 -7.31 21.79 -22.41
CA VAL A 426 -8.23 20.69 -22.72
C VAL A 426 -9.55 20.86 -21.97
N GLU A 427 -10.64 20.40 -22.57
CA GLU A 427 -11.98 20.52 -21.99
C GLU A 427 -12.13 19.66 -20.72
N ASN A 428 -11.57 18.44 -20.71
CA ASN A 428 -11.62 17.53 -19.58
C ASN A 428 -10.22 17.01 -19.25
N PRO A 429 -9.50 17.65 -18.31
CA PRO A 429 -8.18 17.18 -17.89
C PRO A 429 -8.14 15.76 -17.33
N GLY A 430 -9.26 15.24 -16.81
CA GLY A 430 -9.38 13.88 -16.29
C GLY A 430 -9.45 12.81 -17.37
N LYS A 431 -9.84 13.17 -18.62
CA LYS A 431 -9.93 12.22 -19.74
C LYS A 431 -9.85 12.93 -21.06
N PHE A 432 -8.69 12.92 -21.69
CA PHE A 432 -8.50 13.52 -23.01
C PHE A 432 -7.55 12.69 -23.86
N LYS A 433 -7.52 12.98 -25.16
CA LYS A 433 -6.51 12.42 -26.07
C LYS A 433 -5.54 13.54 -26.44
N GLU A 434 -4.25 13.24 -26.48
CA GLU A 434 -3.27 14.15 -27.03
C GLU A 434 -3.60 14.40 -28.53
N LYS A 435 -3.45 15.65 -28.94
CA LYS A 435 -3.57 15.99 -30.36
C LYS A 435 -2.40 15.33 -31.10
N ALA A 436 -2.69 14.57 -32.14
CA ALA A 436 -1.70 13.95 -33.00
C ALA A 436 -0.82 15.01 -33.70
#